data_67fd53e7ed35655dbaada2080c0dfb84
#
_entry.id   67fd53e7ed35655dbaada2080c0dfb84
#
_cell.length_a   1.000
_cell.length_b   1.000
_cell.length_c   1.000
_cell.angle_alpha   90.00
_cell.angle_beta   90.00
_cell.angle_gamma   90.00
#
_symmetry.space_group_name_H-M   'P 1'
#
loop_
_entity.id
_entity.type
_entity.pdbx_description
1 polymer ?
#
loop_
_entity_poly.entity_id
_entity_poly.type
_entity_poly.pdbx_seq_one_letter_code
_entity_poly.pdbx_strand_id
1 'polypeptide(L)'
;MNQNLYPIIEIESKDEIEQLGTKEKYWIYDAITNEKKLFKIGRENTGEDWAEIVAYEIGKHIGLEVAIYELAVYKSKLGTISTNFVQDDERLVHGNELLVKIDKLYPSDRFYKVREYKLDTVLNLIKILEKDEIIGIKDALHNFIGYIVFDCLIANQDRHHENWGLIV
;
A
#
# COMPACT_ATOMS: atom_id res chain seq x y z
N MET A 1 -5.16 -27.34 21.90
CA MET A 1 -5.27 -25.87 22.03
C MET A 1 -5.51 -25.33 20.62
N ASN A 2 -6.69 -24.82 20.32
CA ASN A 2 -6.90 -24.09 19.08
C ASN A 2 -6.13 -22.77 19.20
N GLN A 3 -4.92 -22.72 18.66
CA GLN A 3 -4.25 -21.44 18.44
C GLN A 3 -5.11 -20.68 17.41
N ASN A 4 -5.60 -19.53 17.80
CA ASN A 4 -6.30 -18.64 16.89
C ASN A 4 -5.26 -18.23 15.83
N LEU A 5 -5.41 -18.73 14.59
CA LEU A 5 -4.45 -18.52 13.50
C LEU A 5 -4.33 -17.02 13.14
N TYR A 6 -5.38 -16.24 13.43
CA TYR A 6 -5.45 -14.80 13.18
C TYR A 6 -5.87 -14.09 14.48
N PRO A 7 -4.92 -13.83 15.40
CA PRO A 7 -5.23 -13.10 16.63
C PRO A 7 -5.64 -11.66 16.26
N ILE A 8 -6.57 -11.10 17.03
CA ILE A 8 -6.95 -9.70 16.90
C ILE A 8 -6.12 -8.91 17.91
N ILE A 9 -5.34 -7.95 17.42
CA ILE A 9 -4.48 -7.11 18.24
C ILE A 9 -5.30 -5.98 18.82
N GLU A 10 -5.31 -5.81 20.13
CA GLU A 10 -5.94 -4.68 20.79
C GLU A 10 -5.00 -3.47 20.81
N ILE A 11 -5.46 -2.34 20.28
CA ILE A 11 -4.72 -1.09 20.25
C ILE A 11 -5.14 -0.26 21.45
N GLU A 12 -4.20 0.06 22.33
CA GLU A 12 -4.47 0.84 23.54
C GLU A 12 -4.47 2.35 23.28
N SER A 13 -3.58 2.84 22.44
CA SER A 13 -3.42 4.26 22.11
C SER A 13 -3.23 4.48 20.62
N LYS A 14 -3.49 5.70 20.18
CA LYS A 14 -3.16 6.20 18.83
C LYS A 14 -2.29 7.45 18.96
N ASP A 15 -1.32 7.59 18.08
CA ASP A 15 -0.39 8.71 18.13
C ASP A 15 -0.81 9.81 17.15
N GLU A 16 -0.77 9.55 15.86
CA GLU A 16 -1.03 10.55 14.83
C GLU A 16 -2.13 10.11 13.85
N ILE A 17 -2.92 11.07 13.36
CA ILE A 17 -3.91 10.83 12.30
C ILE A 17 -3.19 10.84 10.95
N GLU A 18 -3.37 9.76 10.17
CA GLU A 18 -2.94 9.75 8.77
C GLU A 18 -3.97 10.46 7.90
N GLN A 19 -3.55 11.52 7.20
CA GLN A 19 -4.44 12.40 6.43
C GLN A 19 -4.68 11.93 4.99
N LEU A 20 -3.87 11.00 4.47
CA LEU A 20 -3.97 10.54 3.09
C LEU A 20 -5.17 9.59 2.90
N GLY A 21 -6.04 9.91 1.94
CA GLY A 21 -7.18 9.09 1.54
C GLY A 21 -8.44 9.32 2.38
N THR A 22 -9.49 8.55 2.11
CA THR A 22 -10.85 8.78 2.63
C THR A 22 -11.19 7.98 3.90
N LYS A 23 -10.35 7.03 4.30
CA LYS A 23 -10.57 6.18 5.48
C LYS A 23 -9.92 6.79 6.70
N GLU A 24 -10.55 6.57 7.86
CA GLU A 24 -9.97 6.92 9.16
C GLU A 24 -8.78 6.01 9.44
N LYS A 25 -7.59 6.60 9.55
CA LYS A 25 -6.31 5.91 9.74
C LYS A 25 -5.50 6.59 10.81
N TYR A 26 -4.72 5.79 11.54
CA TYR A 26 -3.87 6.29 12.62
C TYR A 26 -2.52 5.60 12.57
N TRP A 27 -1.45 6.38 12.75
CA TRP A 27 -0.16 5.82 13.09
C TRP A 27 -0.15 5.43 14.56
N ILE A 28 0.42 4.30 14.86
CA ILE A 28 0.62 3.76 16.20
C ILE A 28 2.05 3.24 16.30
N TYR A 29 2.58 3.16 17.50
CA TYR A 29 3.83 2.48 17.76
C TYR A 29 3.56 1.18 18.52
N ASP A 30 4.15 0.10 18.06
CA ASP A 30 4.10 -1.19 18.75
C ASP A 30 4.80 -1.06 20.10
N ALA A 31 4.12 -1.41 21.19
CA ALA A 31 4.62 -1.21 22.54
C ALA A 31 5.88 -2.06 22.88
N ILE A 32 6.12 -3.13 22.13
CA ILE A 32 7.22 -4.06 22.35
C ILE A 32 8.39 -3.76 21.42
N THR A 33 8.11 -3.62 20.12
CA THR A 33 9.15 -3.45 19.08
C THR A 33 9.47 -1.99 18.79
N ASN A 34 8.62 -1.06 19.22
CA ASN A 34 8.65 0.36 18.87
C ASN A 34 8.56 0.63 17.35
N GLU A 35 8.08 -0.35 16.59
CA GLU A 35 7.85 -0.21 15.17
C GLU A 35 6.63 0.67 14.89
N LYS A 36 6.76 1.55 13.92
CA LYS A 36 5.65 2.38 13.44
C LYS A 36 4.72 1.53 12.57
N LYS A 37 3.44 1.49 12.92
CA LYS A 37 2.40 0.72 12.22
C LYS A 37 1.22 1.62 11.85
N LEU A 38 0.57 1.34 10.73
CA LEU A 38 -0.61 2.07 10.28
C LEU A 38 -1.88 1.25 10.59
N PHE A 39 -2.71 1.75 11.49
CA PHE A 39 -4.03 1.19 11.75
C PHE A 39 -5.06 1.84 10.83
N LYS A 40 -5.83 1.01 10.13
CA LYS A 40 -6.95 1.41 9.25
C LYS A 40 -8.24 0.82 9.78
N ILE A 41 -9.24 1.66 10.04
CA ILE A 41 -10.56 1.21 10.44
C ILE A 41 -11.29 0.66 9.21
N GLY A 42 -11.78 -0.58 9.31
CA GLY A 42 -12.66 -1.18 8.30
C GLY A 42 -14.04 -0.53 8.32
N ARG A 43 -14.67 -0.36 7.15
CA ARG A 43 -16.07 0.06 7.10
C ARG A 43 -16.96 -1.06 7.60
N GLU A 44 -17.94 -0.71 8.40
CA GLU A 44 -18.87 -1.69 8.96
C GLU A 44 -19.59 -2.49 7.85
N ASN A 45 -19.69 -3.80 8.04
CA ASN A 45 -20.38 -4.74 7.14
C ASN A 45 -19.83 -4.80 5.69
N THR A 46 -18.60 -4.37 5.44
CA THR A 46 -17.96 -4.44 4.11
C THR A 46 -16.95 -5.58 4.00
N GLY A 47 -16.46 -6.10 5.12
CA GLY A 47 -15.40 -7.11 5.15
C GLY A 47 -14.02 -6.58 4.77
N GLU A 48 -13.81 -5.25 4.75
CA GLU A 48 -12.53 -4.64 4.41
C GLU A 48 -11.40 -5.05 5.35
N ASP A 49 -11.71 -5.31 6.63
CA ASP A 49 -10.77 -5.77 7.63
C ASP A 49 -10.16 -7.13 7.28
N TRP A 50 -10.98 -8.14 7.00
CA TRP A 50 -10.47 -9.46 6.65
C TRP A 50 -9.99 -9.55 5.19
N ALA A 51 -10.52 -8.71 4.27
CA ALA A 51 -10.10 -8.71 2.87
C ALA A 51 -8.62 -8.33 2.71
N GLU A 52 -8.11 -7.37 3.49
CA GLU A 52 -6.68 -7.00 3.51
C GLU A 52 -5.82 -8.20 3.98
N ILE A 53 -6.27 -8.95 5.00
CA ILE A 53 -5.58 -10.15 5.47
C ILE A 53 -5.54 -11.24 4.40
N VAL A 54 -6.66 -11.50 3.74
CA VAL A 54 -6.73 -12.49 2.66
C VAL A 54 -5.81 -12.10 1.51
N ALA A 55 -5.82 -10.84 1.11
CA ALA A 55 -4.92 -10.33 0.08
C ALA A 55 -3.45 -10.51 0.48
N TYR A 56 -3.08 -10.16 1.71
CA TYR A 56 -1.73 -10.37 2.25
C TYR A 56 -1.32 -11.86 2.16
N GLU A 57 -2.14 -12.78 2.65
CA GLU A 57 -1.81 -14.21 2.66
C GLU A 57 -1.70 -14.79 1.25
N ILE A 58 -2.56 -14.38 0.31
CA ILE A 58 -2.46 -14.79 -1.10
C ILE A 58 -1.18 -14.24 -1.71
N GLY A 59 -0.89 -12.94 -1.55
CA GLY A 59 0.30 -12.30 -2.10
C GLY A 59 1.59 -12.97 -1.61
N LYS A 60 1.67 -13.21 -0.31
CA LYS A 60 2.77 -13.95 0.33
C LYS A 60 2.90 -15.37 -0.24
N HIS A 61 1.79 -16.08 -0.41
CA HIS A 61 1.79 -17.45 -0.91
C HIS A 61 2.30 -17.58 -2.35
N ILE A 62 2.02 -16.58 -3.20
CA ILE A 62 2.51 -16.54 -4.59
C ILE A 62 3.88 -15.87 -4.74
N GLY A 63 4.51 -15.47 -3.62
CA GLY A 63 5.86 -14.92 -3.60
C GLY A 63 5.98 -13.45 -3.99
N LEU A 64 4.88 -12.68 -3.89
CA LEU A 64 4.95 -11.22 -4.03
C LEU A 64 5.45 -10.58 -2.74
N GLU A 65 6.22 -9.51 -2.89
CA GLU A 65 6.52 -8.62 -1.77
C GLU A 65 5.26 -7.80 -1.43
N VAL A 66 4.67 -8.08 -0.29
CA VAL A 66 3.45 -7.44 0.19
C VAL A 66 3.64 -6.93 1.61
N ALA A 67 2.96 -5.82 1.95
CA ALA A 67 2.96 -5.32 3.31
C ALA A 67 2.30 -6.36 4.25
N ILE A 68 2.85 -6.48 5.45
CA ILE A 68 2.32 -7.38 6.49
C ILE A 68 1.06 -6.76 7.07
N TYR A 69 -0.04 -7.52 7.05
CA TYR A 69 -1.31 -7.12 7.63
C TYR A 69 -1.73 -8.06 8.76
N GLU A 70 -2.26 -7.48 9.84
CA GLU A 70 -2.80 -8.18 11.00
C GLU A 70 -4.15 -7.58 11.37
N LEU A 71 -5.06 -8.42 11.91
CA LEU A 71 -6.35 -7.93 12.43
C LEU A 71 -6.13 -7.14 13.72
N ALA A 72 -6.86 -6.03 13.84
CA ALA A 72 -6.76 -5.19 15.02
C ALA A 72 -8.10 -4.58 15.42
N VAL A 73 -8.19 -4.14 16.67
CA VAL A 73 -9.35 -3.44 17.23
C VAL A 73 -8.90 -2.23 18.05
N TYR A 74 -9.55 -1.10 17.84
CA TYR A 74 -9.40 0.10 18.64
C TYR A 74 -10.75 0.64 19.08
N LYS A 75 -11.01 0.71 20.38
CA LYS A 75 -12.30 1.17 20.94
C LYS A 75 -13.52 0.50 20.27
N SER A 76 -13.47 -0.82 20.18
CA SER A 76 -14.49 -1.65 19.53
C SER A 76 -14.66 -1.48 18.01
N LYS A 77 -13.83 -0.67 17.35
CA LYS A 77 -13.80 -0.57 15.90
C LYS A 77 -12.79 -1.56 15.34
N LEU A 78 -13.28 -2.49 14.51
CA LEU A 78 -12.44 -3.47 13.82
C LEU A 78 -11.70 -2.84 12.64
N GLY A 79 -10.52 -3.35 12.36
CA GLY A 79 -9.69 -2.90 11.28
C GLY A 79 -8.45 -3.76 11.11
N THR A 80 -7.47 -3.22 10.42
CA THR A 80 -6.17 -3.86 10.20
C THR A 80 -5.03 -2.94 10.59
N ILE A 81 -3.93 -3.53 11.05
CA ILE A 81 -2.64 -2.85 11.13
C ILE A 81 -1.72 -3.37 10.03
N SER A 82 -0.92 -2.46 9.48
CA SER A 82 0.18 -2.79 8.59
C SER A 82 1.47 -2.15 9.10
N THR A 83 2.58 -2.89 9.02
CA THR A 83 3.90 -2.37 9.35
C THR A 83 4.29 -1.27 8.36
N ASN A 84 4.91 -0.19 8.85
CA ASN A 84 5.49 0.80 7.97
C ASN A 84 6.66 0.17 7.20
N PHE A 85 6.60 0.21 5.88
CA PHE A 85 7.64 -0.33 4.99
C PHE A 85 8.59 0.75 4.45
N VAL A 86 8.37 2.02 4.82
CA VAL A 86 9.25 3.14 4.49
C VAL A 86 10.12 3.45 5.71
N GLN A 87 11.43 3.38 5.56
CA GLN A 87 12.37 3.66 6.65
C GLN A 87 12.51 5.17 6.88
N ASP A 88 13.17 5.56 7.98
CA ASP A 88 13.28 6.97 8.39
C ASP A 88 14.06 7.85 7.39
N ASP A 89 14.99 7.26 6.63
CA ASP A 89 15.79 7.91 5.61
C ASP A 89 15.24 7.70 4.18
N GLU A 90 14.08 7.07 4.05
CA GLU A 90 13.41 6.77 2.80
C GLU A 90 12.15 7.62 2.61
N ARG A 91 11.73 7.76 1.37
CA ARG A 91 10.48 8.42 0.99
C ARG A 91 9.73 7.60 -0.05
N LEU A 92 8.43 7.43 0.17
CA LEU A 92 7.53 6.92 -0.86
C LEU A 92 7.21 8.04 -1.86
N VAL A 93 7.60 7.85 -3.12
CA VAL A 93 7.26 8.74 -4.23
C VAL A 93 6.14 8.11 -5.03
N HIS A 94 4.97 8.72 -5.02
CA HIS A 94 3.79 8.18 -5.69
C HIS A 94 3.86 8.27 -7.22
N GLY A 95 3.13 7.40 -7.90
CA GLY A 95 3.11 7.33 -9.36
C GLY A 95 2.70 8.64 -10.05
N ASN A 96 1.79 9.43 -9.46
CA ASN A 96 1.44 10.76 -9.97
C ASN A 96 2.63 11.72 -9.97
N GLU A 97 3.46 11.72 -8.91
CA GLU A 97 4.68 12.53 -8.83
C GLU A 97 5.72 12.08 -9.86
N LEU A 98 5.85 10.76 -10.05
CA LEU A 98 6.77 10.19 -11.03
C LEU A 98 6.35 10.52 -12.46
N LEU A 99 5.06 10.46 -12.76
CA LEU A 99 4.53 10.75 -14.08
C LEU A 99 4.74 12.23 -14.49
N VAL A 100 4.66 13.17 -13.55
CA VAL A 100 5.00 14.59 -13.79
C VAL A 100 6.47 14.77 -14.17
N LYS A 101 7.38 13.89 -13.73
CA LYS A 101 8.80 13.97 -14.10
C LYS A 101 9.02 13.75 -15.59
N ILE A 102 8.24 12.88 -16.23
CA ILE A 102 8.33 12.58 -17.66
C ILE A 102 7.39 13.42 -18.52
N ASP A 103 6.24 13.83 -17.97
CA ASP A 103 5.28 14.73 -18.63
C ASP A 103 4.87 15.85 -17.70
N LYS A 104 5.41 17.05 -17.91
CA LYS A 104 5.13 18.23 -17.09
C LYS A 104 3.68 18.69 -17.12
N LEU A 105 2.89 18.22 -18.11
CA LEU A 105 1.47 18.53 -18.25
C LEU A 105 0.58 17.43 -17.67
N TYR A 106 1.16 16.39 -17.07
CA TYR A 106 0.41 15.32 -16.45
C TYR A 106 -0.45 15.84 -15.29
N PRO A 107 -1.78 15.56 -15.28
CA PRO A 107 -2.71 16.10 -14.28
C PRO A 107 -2.62 15.33 -12.96
N SER A 108 -1.54 15.54 -12.22
CA SER A 108 -1.20 14.81 -10.98
C SER A 108 -2.13 15.08 -9.80
N ASP A 109 -2.92 16.15 -9.88
CA ASP A 109 -3.89 16.58 -8.87
C ASP A 109 -5.30 15.97 -9.06
N ARG A 110 -5.51 15.19 -10.13
CA ARG A 110 -6.79 14.57 -10.46
C ARG A 110 -6.81 13.12 -10.02
N PHE A 111 -7.72 12.76 -9.12
CA PHE A 111 -7.88 11.39 -8.63
C PHE A 111 -8.57 10.44 -9.62
N TYR A 112 -9.53 10.92 -10.39
CA TYR A 112 -10.37 10.07 -11.23
C TYR A 112 -10.38 10.51 -12.69
N LYS A 113 -10.60 9.53 -13.59
CA LYS A 113 -10.77 9.75 -15.03
C LYS A 113 -9.58 10.47 -15.69
N VAL A 114 -8.37 10.19 -15.21
CA VAL A 114 -7.13 10.70 -15.81
C VAL A 114 -6.89 9.94 -17.11
N ARG A 115 -7.16 10.59 -18.25
CA ARG A 115 -7.01 9.96 -19.58
C ARG A 115 -5.57 9.65 -19.95
N GLU A 116 -4.65 10.38 -19.39
CA GLU A 116 -3.20 10.29 -19.53
C GLU A 116 -2.63 9.08 -18.77
N TYR A 117 -3.35 8.60 -17.74
CA TYR A 117 -2.98 7.42 -16.98
C TYR A 117 -3.28 6.16 -17.77
N LYS A 118 -2.31 5.72 -18.55
CA LYS A 118 -2.40 4.52 -19.40
C LYS A 118 -1.33 3.53 -19.00
N LEU A 119 -1.63 2.26 -19.14
CA LEU A 119 -0.70 1.18 -18.82
C LEU A 119 0.65 1.37 -19.54
N ASP A 120 0.63 1.65 -20.84
CA ASP A 120 1.86 1.85 -21.62
C ASP A 120 2.71 3.01 -21.08
N THR A 121 2.07 4.10 -20.64
CA THR A 121 2.76 5.26 -20.06
C THR A 121 3.47 4.86 -18.77
N VAL A 122 2.78 4.11 -17.90
CA VAL A 122 3.34 3.63 -16.63
C VAL A 122 4.46 2.63 -16.87
N LEU A 123 4.27 1.64 -17.74
CA LEU A 123 5.29 0.65 -18.05
C LEU A 123 6.54 1.29 -18.67
N ASN A 124 6.38 2.31 -19.51
CA ASN A 124 7.52 3.04 -20.08
C ASN A 124 8.27 3.83 -19.00
N LEU A 125 7.56 4.49 -18.10
CA LEU A 125 8.17 5.17 -16.96
C LEU A 125 8.99 4.19 -16.11
N ILE A 126 8.41 3.05 -15.72
CA ILE A 126 9.08 2.04 -14.90
C ILE A 126 10.34 1.52 -15.58
N LYS A 127 10.30 1.27 -16.91
CA LYS A 127 11.49 0.86 -17.68
C LYS A 127 12.59 1.93 -17.71
N ILE A 128 12.22 3.22 -17.69
CA ILE A 128 13.19 4.31 -17.62
C ILE A 128 13.84 4.31 -16.23
N LEU A 129 13.05 4.22 -15.17
CA LEU A 129 13.52 4.21 -13.79
C LEU A 129 14.41 2.99 -13.48
N GLU A 130 14.08 1.82 -14.01
CA GLU A 130 14.87 0.59 -13.86
C GLU A 130 16.25 0.68 -14.53
N LYS A 131 16.39 1.49 -15.58
CA LYS A 131 17.66 1.75 -16.25
C LYS A 131 18.50 2.84 -15.59
N ASP A 132 17.94 3.58 -14.66
CA ASP A 132 18.62 4.63 -13.95
C ASP A 132 19.53 4.03 -12.87
N GLU A 133 20.84 4.07 -13.09
CA GLU A 133 21.84 3.50 -12.18
C GLU A 133 21.87 4.24 -10.82
N ILE A 134 21.42 5.49 -10.76
CA ILE A 134 21.39 6.29 -9.54
C ILE A 134 20.27 5.82 -8.62
N ILE A 135 19.10 5.51 -9.21
CA ILE A 135 17.92 5.05 -8.45
C ILE A 135 18.11 3.58 -8.01
N GLY A 136 18.82 2.79 -8.79
CA GLY A 136 19.24 1.42 -8.43
C GLY A 136 18.11 0.40 -8.27
N ILE A 137 16.91 0.67 -8.82
CA ILE A 137 15.76 -0.21 -8.71
C ILE A 137 15.96 -1.44 -9.60
N LYS A 138 15.87 -2.61 -9.01
CA LYS A 138 15.93 -3.88 -9.72
C LYS A 138 14.54 -4.48 -9.88
N ASP A 139 14.33 -5.14 -11.01
CA ASP A 139 13.11 -5.91 -11.29
C ASP A 139 11.79 -5.11 -11.15
N ALA A 140 11.85 -3.76 -11.23
CA ALA A 140 10.71 -2.87 -11.02
C ALA A 140 9.56 -3.18 -11.99
N LEU A 141 9.89 -3.43 -13.25
CA LEU A 141 8.89 -3.80 -14.26
C LEU A 141 8.24 -5.14 -13.94
N HIS A 142 9.02 -6.13 -13.54
CA HIS A 142 8.53 -7.46 -13.17
C HIS A 142 7.60 -7.39 -11.98
N ASN A 143 8.00 -6.67 -10.92
CA ASN A 143 7.22 -6.48 -9.71
C ASN A 143 5.91 -5.74 -10.01
N PHE A 144 5.95 -4.68 -10.81
CA PHE A 144 4.75 -3.92 -11.17
C PHE A 144 3.74 -4.76 -11.96
N ILE A 145 4.21 -5.59 -12.91
CA ILE A 145 3.35 -6.53 -13.64
C ILE A 145 2.76 -7.57 -12.67
N GLY A 146 3.56 -8.07 -11.74
CA GLY A 146 3.11 -8.97 -10.68
C GLY A 146 1.96 -8.37 -9.87
N TYR A 147 2.06 -7.10 -9.46
CA TYR A 147 0.99 -6.41 -8.74
C TYR A 147 -0.27 -6.20 -9.58
N ILE A 148 -0.16 -5.93 -10.90
CA ILE A 148 -1.33 -5.84 -11.78
C ILE A 148 -2.05 -7.19 -11.90
N VAL A 149 -1.30 -8.27 -12.06
CA VAL A 149 -1.88 -9.63 -12.10
C VAL A 149 -2.53 -9.97 -10.77
N PHE A 150 -1.89 -9.58 -9.68
CA PHE A 150 -2.45 -9.76 -8.34
C PHE A 150 -3.73 -8.95 -8.13
N ASP A 151 -3.78 -7.70 -8.59
CA ASP A 151 -5.00 -6.87 -8.56
C ASP A 151 -6.17 -7.58 -9.26
N CYS A 152 -5.90 -8.22 -10.42
CA CYS A 152 -6.93 -9.01 -11.12
C CYS A 152 -7.38 -10.22 -10.29
N LEU A 153 -6.46 -10.88 -9.59
CA LEU A 153 -6.77 -12.07 -8.77
C LEU A 153 -7.65 -11.72 -7.57
N ILE A 154 -7.35 -10.61 -6.88
CA ILE A 154 -8.09 -10.16 -5.69
C ILE A 154 -9.24 -9.20 -6.01
N ALA A 155 -9.52 -8.96 -7.31
CA ALA A 155 -10.53 -8.01 -7.80
C ALA A 155 -10.32 -6.57 -7.31
N ASN A 156 -9.07 -6.15 -7.11
CA ASN A 156 -8.75 -4.76 -6.79
C ASN A 156 -8.88 -3.89 -8.05
N GLN A 157 -9.75 -2.88 -7.99
CA GLN A 157 -10.01 -1.95 -9.10
C GLN A 157 -9.41 -0.54 -8.86
N ASP A 158 -8.68 -0.36 -7.77
CA ASP A 158 -8.24 0.95 -7.30
C ASP A 158 -6.74 1.21 -7.54
N ARG A 159 -6.16 0.67 -8.63
CA ARG A 159 -4.76 0.94 -9.00
C ARG A 159 -4.63 2.25 -9.79
N HIS A 160 -5.08 3.37 -9.20
CA HIS A 160 -4.83 4.68 -9.78
C HIS A 160 -3.40 5.18 -9.45
N HIS A 161 -3.00 6.33 -10.00
CA HIS A 161 -1.63 6.81 -9.98
C HIS A 161 -1.08 7.17 -8.57
N GLU A 162 -1.92 7.27 -7.56
CA GLU A 162 -1.49 7.47 -6.17
C GLU A 162 -1.42 6.17 -5.37
N ASN A 163 -1.88 5.03 -5.94
CA ASN A 163 -1.90 3.73 -5.27
C ASN A 163 -0.73 2.83 -5.69
N TRP A 164 0.32 3.42 -6.18
CA TRP A 164 1.62 2.81 -6.39
C TRP A 164 2.72 3.87 -6.32
N GLY A 165 3.95 3.46 -6.12
CA GLY A 165 5.07 4.38 -6.03
C GLY A 165 6.40 3.63 -5.95
N LEU A 166 7.45 4.39 -5.71
CA LEU A 166 8.80 3.92 -5.43
C LEU A 166 9.23 4.41 -4.06
N ILE A 167 9.99 3.57 -3.37
CA ILE A 167 10.74 3.97 -2.19
C ILE A 167 12.12 4.43 -2.66
N VAL A 168 12.51 5.63 -2.27
CA VAL A 168 13.79 6.26 -2.66
C VAL A 168 14.47 6.86 -1.45
#